data_a7a4cd5f5cb867ac4a20a325147a71db
#
_entry.id   a7a4cd5f5cb867ac4a20a325147a71db
#
_cell.length_a   1.000
_cell.length_b   1.000
_cell.length_c   1.000
_cell.angle_alpha   90.00
_cell.angle_beta   90.00
_cell.angle_gamma   90.00
#
_symmetry.space_group_name_H-M   'P 1'
#
loop_
_entity.id
_entity.type
_entity.pdbx_description
1 polymer ?
#
loop_
_entity_poly.entity_id
_entity_poly.type
_entity_poly.pdbx_seq_one_letter_code
_entity_poly.pdbx_strand_id
1 'polypeptide(L)' 'MPAAKLRASTILRAFHEAEAELVGKAVVLSDGKAGTVEIVSLDEDHGLRISIGGHVGNWPISTIKFAQS' A
#
# COMPACT_ATOMS: atom_id res chain seq x y z
N MET A 1 8.20 28.14 -0.80
CA MET A 1 9.42 27.39 -1.09
C MET A 1 9.13 26.25 -2.06
N PRO A 2 9.84 26.21 -3.17
CA PRO A 2 9.64 25.14 -4.14
C PRO A 2 9.92 23.75 -3.60
N ALA A 3 10.82 23.63 -2.63
CA ALA A 3 11.21 22.34 -2.09
C ALA A 3 10.04 21.57 -1.48
N ALA A 4 9.14 22.28 -0.79
CA ALA A 4 7.98 21.63 -0.18
C ALA A 4 7.02 21.09 -1.23
N LYS A 5 6.82 21.84 -2.30
CA LYS A 5 5.94 21.40 -3.39
C LYS A 5 6.55 20.23 -4.14
N LEU A 6 7.85 20.27 -4.36
CA LEU A 6 8.54 19.18 -5.05
C LEU A 6 8.47 17.90 -4.24
N ARG A 7 8.66 18.01 -2.92
CA ARG A 7 8.57 16.85 -2.05
C ARG A 7 7.17 16.26 -2.05
N ALA A 8 6.15 17.11 -1.96
CA ALA A 8 4.77 16.64 -2.00
C ALA A 8 4.43 15.95 -3.31
N SER A 9 4.89 16.51 -4.42
CA SER A 9 4.68 15.91 -5.73
C SER A 9 5.38 14.56 -5.84
N THR A 10 6.58 14.44 -5.28
CA THR A 10 7.34 13.19 -5.31
C THR A 10 6.63 12.12 -4.48
N ILE A 11 6.14 12.48 -3.30
CA ILE A 11 5.40 11.56 -2.44
C ILE A 11 4.14 11.07 -3.15
N LEU A 12 3.41 11.98 -3.76
CA LEU A 12 2.18 11.65 -4.46
C LEU A 12 2.45 10.72 -5.64
N ARG A 13 3.51 11.01 -6.39
CA ARG A 13 3.90 10.16 -7.53
C ARG A 13 4.28 8.77 -7.05
N ALA A 14 5.08 8.68 -5.99
CA ALA A 14 5.49 7.40 -5.44
C ALA A 14 4.27 6.61 -4.94
N PHE A 15 3.30 7.30 -4.34
CA PHE A 15 2.07 6.66 -3.90
C PHE A 15 1.28 6.11 -5.09
N HIS A 16 1.13 6.89 -6.14
CA HIS A 16 0.41 6.44 -7.34
C HIS A 16 1.09 5.24 -8.00
N GLU A 17 2.41 5.25 -8.05
CA GLU A 17 3.16 4.13 -8.60
C GLU A 17 2.98 2.87 -7.75
N ALA A 18 3.05 3.01 -6.43
CA ALA A 18 2.84 1.90 -5.53
C ALA A 18 1.42 1.35 -5.64
N GLU A 19 0.44 2.23 -5.73
CA GLU A 19 -0.94 1.83 -5.90
C GLU A 19 -1.12 1.03 -7.19
N ALA A 20 -0.53 1.52 -8.28
CA ALA A 20 -0.63 0.85 -9.58
C ALA A 20 0.01 -0.54 -9.55
N GLU A 21 1.08 -0.70 -8.80
CA GLU A 21 1.76 -1.98 -8.70
C GLU A 21 1.06 -2.94 -7.74
N LEU A 22 0.48 -2.43 -6.67
CA LEU A 22 -0.07 -3.27 -5.59
C LEU A 22 -1.50 -3.69 -5.83
N VAL A 23 -2.34 -2.81 -6.35
CA VAL A 23 -3.75 -3.13 -6.57
C VAL A 23 -3.87 -4.30 -7.54
N GLY A 24 -4.61 -5.32 -7.15
CA GLY A 24 -4.78 -6.52 -7.95
C GLY A 24 -3.77 -7.63 -7.65
N LYS A 25 -2.79 -7.37 -6.79
CA LYS A 25 -1.81 -8.40 -6.43
C LYS A 25 -2.31 -9.26 -5.29
N ALA A 26 -2.04 -10.55 -5.39
CA ALA A 26 -2.34 -11.48 -4.30
C ALA A 26 -1.24 -11.36 -3.24
N VAL A 27 -1.65 -11.22 -1.99
CA VAL A 27 -0.72 -11.05 -0.87
C VAL A 27 -1.13 -11.93 0.29
N VAL A 28 -0.18 -12.19 1.18
CA VAL A 28 -0.42 -12.89 2.43
C VAL A 28 0.08 -12.01 3.56
N LEU A 29 -0.74 -11.86 4.56
CA LEU A 29 -0.40 -11.06 5.74
C LEU A 29 0.39 -11.91 6.74
N SER A 30 1.08 -11.24 7.65
CA SER A 30 1.90 -11.91 8.64
C SER A 30 1.09 -12.81 9.58
N ASP A 31 -0.22 -12.54 9.72
CA ASP A 31 -1.11 -13.36 10.54
C ASP A 31 -1.75 -14.51 9.77
N GLY A 32 -1.37 -14.71 8.52
CA GLY A 32 -1.88 -15.80 7.70
C GLY A 32 -3.07 -15.47 6.81
N LYS A 33 -3.64 -14.28 6.94
CA LYS A 33 -4.73 -13.86 6.06
C LYS A 33 -4.19 -13.65 4.65
N ALA A 34 -4.95 -14.06 3.66
CA ALA A 34 -4.59 -13.92 2.26
C ALA A 34 -5.71 -13.25 1.48
N GLY A 35 -5.36 -12.53 0.45
CA GLY A 35 -6.34 -11.88 -0.40
C GLY A 35 -5.67 -11.04 -1.47
N THR A 36 -6.48 -10.31 -2.22
CA THR A 36 -6.01 -9.44 -3.28
C THR A 36 -6.09 -7.99 -2.82
N VAL A 37 -5.05 -7.22 -3.06
CA VAL A 37 -5.02 -5.81 -2.69
C VAL A 37 -6.10 -5.06 -3.47
N GLU A 38 -6.96 -4.36 -2.77
CA GLU A 38 -8.04 -3.56 -3.37
C GLU A 38 -7.77 -2.07 -3.27
N ILE A 39 -7.25 -1.64 -2.13
CA ILE A 39 -7.06 -0.22 -1.84
C ILE A 39 -5.69 -0.03 -1.22
N VAL A 40 -5.00 1.02 -1.65
CA VAL A 40 -3.75 1.46 -1.04
C VAL A 40 -3.98 2.84 -0.46
N SER A 41 -3.51 3.06 0.76
CA SER A 41 -3.66 4.35 1.43
C SER A 41 -2.39 4.70 2.18
N LEU A 42 -2.31 5.96 2.64
CA LEU A 42 -1.21 6.43 3.46
C LEU A 42 -1.72 6.63 4.87
N ASP A 43 -0.92 6.24 5.85
CA ASP A 43 -1.22 6.52 7.24
C ASP A 43 -0.59 7.85 7.67
N GLU A 44 -0.74 8.18 8.95
CA GLU A 44 -0.25 9.46 9.49
C GLU A 44 1.26 9.60 9.41
N ASP A 45 1.97 8.50 9.40
CA ASP A 45 3.44 8.48 9.33
C ASP A 45 3.94 8.33 7.89
N HIS A 46 3.08 8.55 6.91
CA HIS A 46 3.37 8.38 5.49
C HIS A 46 3.75 6.96 5.11
N GLY A 47 3.41 5.99 5.96
CA GLY A 47 3.56 4.58 5.63
C GLY A 47 2.42 4.12 4.75
N LEU A 48 2.70 3.18 3.85
CA LEU A 48 1.66 2.61 3.01
C LEU A 48 0.88 1.54 3.76
N ARG A 49 -0.42 1.58 3.60
CA ARG A 49 -1.32 0.55 4.14
C ARG A 49 -2.19 0.04 3.00
N ILE A 50 -2.58 -1.20 3.11
CA ILE A 50 -3.42 -1.81 2.08
C ILE A 50 -4.65 -2.46 2.71
N SER A 51 -5.71 -2.53 1.90
CA SER A 51 -6.89 -3.34 2.22
C SER A 51 -6.93 -4.50 1.24
N ILE A 52 -7.36 -5.65 1.72
CA ILE A 52 -7.49 -6.83 0.86
C ILE A 52 -8.94 -7.28 0.81
N GLY A 53 -9.30 -7.90 -0.30
CA GLY A 53 -10.66 -8.39 -0.49
C GLY A 53 -11.01 -9.50 0.49
N GLY A 54 -12.22 -9.44 1.01
CA GLY A 54 -12.71 -10.45 1.93
C GLY A 54 -12.37 -10.20 3.40
N HIS A 55 -11.61 -9.15 3.69
CA HIS A 55 -11.23 -8.81 5.06
C HIS A 55 -11.47 -7.34 5.34
N VAL A 56 -11.97 -7.03 6.52
CA VAL A 56 -12.21 -5.65 6.94
C VAL A 56 -10.95 -5.10 7.61
N GLY A 57 -10.58 -3.88 7.25
CA GLY A 57 -9.44 -3.20 7.85
C GLY A 57 -8.34 -2.94 6.84
N ASN A 58 -7.22 -2.44 7.34
CA ASN A 58 -6.05 -2.21 6.53
C ASN A 58 -4.81 -2.63 7.31
N TRP A 59 -3.73 -2.88 6.58
CA TRP A 59 -2.51 -3.41 7.15
C TRP A 59 -1.30 -2.66 6.60
N PRO A 60 -0.27 -2.43 7.43
CA PRO A 60 0.96 -1.82 6.93
C PRO A 60 1.61 -2.69 5.87
N ILE A 61 2.18 -2.05 4.87
CA ILE A 61 2.83 -2.78 3.78
C ILE A 61 3.98 -3.65 4.27
N SER A 62 4.60 -3.29 5.39
CA SER A 62 5.69 -4.07 5.95
C SER A 62 5.26 -5.44 6.45
N THR A 63 3.96 -5.66 6.63
CA THR A 63 3.44 -6.93 7.14
C THR A 63 2.96 -7.87 6.04
N ILE A 64 3.04 -7.46 4.79
CA ILE A 64 2.53 -8.29 3.69
C ILE A 64 3.67 -8.96 2.94
N LYS A 65 3.35 -10.07 2.32
CA LYS A 65 4.23 -10.75 1.37
C LYS A 65 3.42 -11.06 0.13
N PHE A 66 4.06 -10.94 -1.02
CA PHE A 66 3.38 -11.33 -2.24
C PHE A 66 3.22 -12.85 -2.26
N ALA A 67 2.01 -13.29 -2.58
CA ALA A 67 1.71 -14.72 -2.63
C ALA A 67 2.43 -15.39 -3.79
N GLN A 68 2.79 -14.62 -4.77
CA GLN A 68 3.45 -15.12 -5.96
C GLN A 68 4.94 -14.79 -5.89
N SER A 69 5.74 -15.77 -6.00
CA SER A 69 7.19 -15.62 -5.98
C SER A 69 7.74 -15.14 -7.32
#